data_1816e398e5cf83b8c7577ddf3cab950f
#
_entry.id   1816e398e5cf83b8c7577ddf3cab950f
#
_cell.length_a   1.000
_cell.length_b   1.000
_cell.length_c   1.000
_cell.angle_alpha   90.00
_cell.angle_beta   90.00
_cell.angle_gamma   90.00
#
_symmetry.space_group_name_H-M   'P 1'
#
loop_
_entity.id
_entity.type
_entity.pdbx_description
1 polymer ?
#
loop_
_entity_poly.entity_id
_entity_poly.type
_entity_poly.pdbx_seq_one_letter_code
_entity_poly.pdbx_strand_id
1 'polypeptide(L)'
;MKLQVTVFDRIVPMFLIIALGGLTAHAQTKPAAPSGLRQGAAENADIHKIKHVIVIMQENRSFDHYFATFPGADGIPMKNGVPTACVPNPETKACVRPYVDHEDRNGGAPHSAPAAAMAIDGGKMDGFIRVALVGQKQLGTWGLGDNGKPKSEKMWCKDPTNPNCGESGGQGPNRVMGYHVESDIPNYWTYAKDFVLQDHMFEPVASWSLASHLYMVSAWSAKCSKKNDPMSCKSDIVRKAPSKDDDTPYAWTDLTWLLHRYHVSWGYYLDYGPHLHKSPGGFVGQQGVPSIWNVLPQFTDVHEDNQADHVHHLDAFFAALQDGTLPAVSWVVPDFRDSEHPPALVSVGQSYVTNIINQIMQSPEWDSTAIFLAWDDWGGFYDHMRPPVVDKLGYGIRVPGIVISPYARRGYIDHQTLSSDAYLKFIEADFLHGQRLNPKTDGRPDPRPDIREDEPILGDLTRDFDFNQKPRPPLILPVHPNTTLVAKPTAVAQREK
;
A
#
# COMPACT_ATOMS: atom_id res chain seq x y z
N MET A 1 -75.60 -1.63 -28.77
CA MET A 1 -76.12 -2.57 -29.75
C MET A 1 -75.67 -3.95 -29.33
N LYS A 2 -76.62 -4.82 -29.02
CA LYS A 2 -76.46 -6.20 -28.53
C LYS A 2 -75.86 -7.08 -29.64
N LEU A 3 -75.10 -8.14 -29.26
CA LEU A 3 -75.26 -9.54 -29.66
C LEU A 3 -74.08 -10.32 -29.07
N GLN A 4 -74.28 -11.12 -28.12
CA GLN A 4 -74.77 -12.51 -28.01
C GLN A 4 -73.68 -13.55 -28.35
N VAL A 5 -73.40 -14.25 -27.33
CA VAL A 5 -72.88 -15.56 -26.96
C VAL A 5 -73.15 -16.67 -27.96
N THR A 6 -72.20 -17.57 -28.19
CA THR A 6 -72.49 -18.99 -28.38
C THR A 6 -71.38 -19.87 -27.81
N VAL A 7 -71.79 -20.70 -26.86
CA VAL A 7 -71.03 -21.79 -26.22
C VAL A 7 -71.13 -23.02 -27.14
N PHE A 8 -70.02 -23.74 -27.34
CA PHE A 8 -70.06 -25.15 -27.73
C PHE A 8 -69.08 -25.95 -26.86
N ASP A 9 -69.72 -26.78 -26.04
CA ASP A 9 -69.13 -27.91 -25.35
C ASP A 9 -68.62 -28.95 -26.32
N ARG A 10 -67.38 -29.42 -26.13
CA ARG A 10 -66.99 -30.79 -26.50
C ARG A 10 -66.06 -31.37 -25.43
N ILE A 11 -66.62 -32.33 -24.73
CA ILE A 11 -65.93 -33.27 -23.84
C ILE A 11 -65.11 -34.26 -24.70
N VAL A 12 -63.85 -34.44 -24.40
CA VAL A 12 -63.02 -35.53 -24.84
C VAL A 12 -62.20 -36.08 -23.70
N PRO A 13 -62.08 -37.39 -23.48
CA PRO A 13 -61.73 -38.02 -22.23
C PRO A 13 -60.21 -37.97 -21.97
N MET A 14 -59.93 -37.85 -20.72
CA MET A 14 -58.59 -37.80 -20.07
C MET A 14 -58.00 -39.22 -20.03
N PHE A 15 -56.94 -39.45 -20.82
CA PHE A 15 -56.09 -40.60 -20.64
C PHE A 15 -54.95 -40.21 -19.68
N LEU A 16 -54.96 -40.84 -18.50
CA LEU A 16 -53.94 -40.71 -17.47
C LEU A 16 -52.73 -41.57 -17.88
N ILE A 17 -51.65 -40.92 -18.38
CA ILE A 17 -50.33 -41.58 -18.55
C ILE A 17 -49.48 -41.20 -17.34
N ILE A 18 -49.29 -42.15 -16.45
CA ILE A 18 -48.29 -42.05 -15.33
C ILE A 18 -46.93 -42.26 -15.96
N ALA A 19 -46.19 -41.18 -16.21
CA ALA A 19 -44.78 -41.24 -16.53
C ALA A 19 -43.99 -41.20 -15.20
N LEU A 20 -43.38 -42.33 -14.83
CA LEU A 20 -42.31 -42.39 -13.83
C LEU A 20 -41.09 -41.59 -14.36
N GLY A 21 -41.00 -40.34 -13.97
CA GLY A 21 -39.82 -39.56 -14.16
C GLY A 21 -38.77 -39.90 -13.13
N GLY A 22 -37.77 -40.64 -13.52
CA GLY A 22 -36.59 -40.85 -12.68
C GLY A 22 -35.88 -39.51 -12.40
N LEU A 23 -35.75 -39.16 -11.12
CA LEU A 23 -34.87 -38.09 -10.65
C LEU A 23 -33.42 -38.54 -10.93
N THR A 24 -32.82 -38.08 -12.01
CA THR A 24 -31.37 -38.09 -12.15
C THR A 24 -30.83 -36.93 -11.33
N ALA A 25 -30.34 -37.23 -10.14
CA ALA A 25 -29.52 -36.32 -9.37
C ALA A 25 -28.27 -36.00 -10.21
N HIS A 26 -28.18 -34.77 -10.73
CA HIS A 26 -26.92 -34.25 -11.25
C HIS A 26 -25.98 -34.06 -10.05
N ALA A 27 -25.12 -35.03 -9.84
CA ALA A 27 -23.95 -34.84 -8.99
C ALA A 27 -23.10 -33.74 -9.64
N GLN A 28 -23.05 -32.57 -9.00
CA GLN A 28 -22.04 -31.58 -9.32
C GLN A 28 -20.68 -32.21 -9.06
N THR A 29 -19.98 -32.54 -10.10
CA THR A 29 -18.58 -32.98 -10.02
C THR A 29 -17.77 -31.78 -9.54
N LYS A 30 -17.24 -31.89 -8.31
CA LYS A 30 -16.21 -31.01 -7.78
C LYS A 30 -15.09 -30.88 -8.83
N PRO A 31 -14.64 -29.68 -9.20
CA PRO A 31 -13.54 -29.53 -10.14
C PRO A 31 -12.34 -30.35 -9.63
N ALA A 32 -11.77 -31.19 -10.45
CA ALA A 32 -10.54 -31.89 -10.14
C ALA A 32 -9.41 -30.87 -10.00
N ALA A 33 -8.68 -30.93 -8.89
CA ALA A 33 -7.49 -30.14 -8.70
C ALA A 33 -6.50 -30.38 -9.86
N PRO A 34 -5.86 -29.36 -10.42
CA PRO A 34 -4.90 -29.53 -11.49
C PRO A 34 -3.71 -30.37 -10.98
N SER A 35 -3.51 -31.53 -11.60
CA SER A 35 -2.35 -32.40 -11.37
C SER A 35 -1.13 -31.75 -12.01
N GLY A 36 -0.36 -31.00 -11.25
CA GLY A 36 0.85 -30.35 -11.74
C GLY A 36 1.53 -29.42 -10.75
N LEU A 37 1.24 -29.57 -9.45
CA LEU A 37 1.98 -28.83 -8.41
C LEU A 37 3.40 -29.42 -8.33
N ARG A 38 4.39 -28.62 -8.75
CA ARG A 38 5.78 -28.83 -8.34
C ARG A 38 5.80 -28.85 -6.82
N GLN A 39 6.41 -29.91 -6.24
CA GLN A 39 6.77 -29.96 -4.83
C GLN A 39 7.78 -28.84 -4.54
N GLY A 40 7.27 -27.65 -4.24
CA GLY A 40 8.02 -26.57 -3.65
C GLY A 40 7.69 -26.52 -2.18
N ALA A 41 8.69 -26.68 -1.33
CA ALA A 41 8.70 -26.58 0.11
C ALA A 41 7.43 -27.12 0.80
N ALA A 42 7.58 -28.01 1.78
CA ALA A 42 6.48 -28.50 2.61
C ALA A 42 5.62 -27.29 3.01
N GLU A 43 4.36 -27.27 2.55
CA GLU A 43 3.38 -26.29 2.97
C GLU A 43 3.48 -26.20 4.48
N ASN A 44 3.83 -25.02 4.99
CA ASN A 44 3.89 -24.81 6.42
C ASN A 44 2.43 -24.78 6.92
N ALA A 45 1.88 -25.96 7.26
CA ALA A 45 0.47 -26.09 7.65
C ALA A 45 0.08 -25.13 8.79
N ASP A 46 1.07 -24.57 9.46
CA ASP A 46 0.90 -23.62 10.56
C ASP A 46 0.60 -22.17 10.08
N ILE A 47 0.83 -21.83 8.81
CA ILE A 47 0.46 -20.50 8.28
C ILE A 47 -1.05 -20.25 8.44
N HIS A 48 -1.87 -21.30 8.33
CA HIS A 48 -3.34 -21.23 8.46
C HIS A 48 -3.83 -20.90 9.89
N LYS A 49 -2.92 -20.67 10.85
CA LYS A 49 -3.27 -20.03 12.14
C LYS A 49 -3.61 -18.55 11.95
N ILE A 50 -3.11 -17.94 10.88
CA ILE A 50 -3.55 -16.60 10.45
C ILE A 50 -4.89 -16.75 9.73
N LYS A 51 -5.86 -15.99 10.18
CA LYS A 51 -7.22 -15.91 9.58
C LYS A 51 -7.50 -14.56 8.99
N HIS A 52 -6.70 -13.57 9.38
CA HIS A 52 -6.85 -12.19 8.98
C HIS A 52 -5.47 -11.62 8.63
N VAL A 53 -5.30 -11.22 7.39
CA VAL A 53 -4.14 -10.44 6.93
C VAL A 53 -4.60 -9.01 6.71
N ILE A 54 -3.95 -8.06 7.37
CA ILE A 54 -4.23 -6.63 7.25
C ILE A 54 -2.99 -5.94 6.71
N VAL A 55 -3.10 -5.33 5.54
CA VAL A 55 -2.04 -4.49 4.95
C VAL A 55 -2.37 -3.04 5.25
N ILE A 56 -1.54 -2.37 6.03
CA ILE A 56 -1.62 -0.93 6.28
C ILE A 56 -0.55 -0.27 5.43
N MET A 57 -0.97 0.52 4.44
CA MET A 57 -0.05 1.22 3.55
C MET A 57 0.01 2.69 3.89
N GLN A 58 1.16 3.14 4.36
CA GLN A 58 1.49 4.55 4.59
C GLN A 58 2.26 5.12 3.40
N GLU A 59 2.54 6.42 3.44
CA GLU A 59 3.04 7.16 2.30
C GLU A 59 4.43 7.76 2.53
N ASN A 60 5.28 7.49 1.54
CA ASN A 60 6.44 8.25 1.15
C ASN A 60 7.53 8.40 2.22
N ARG A 61 8.08 7.26 2.69
CA ARG A 61 9.27 7.27 3.55
C ARG A 61 10.28 6.19 3.13
N SER A 62 11.55 6.56 3.05
CA SER A 62 12.61 5.56 2.89
C SER A 62 12.90 4.83 4.21
N PHE A 63 13.51 3.65 4.13
CA PHE A 63 13.93 2.92 5.32
C PHE A 63 14.90 3.74 6.18
N ASP A 64 15.92 4.32 5.57
CA ASP A 64 16.89 5.14 6.30
C ASP A 64 16.28 6.41 6.93
N HIS A 65 15.17 6.91 6.38
CA HIS A 65 14.48 8.06 6.98
C HIS A 65 13.89 7.75 8.36
N TYR A 66 13.49 6.48 8.62
CA TYR A 66 12.85 6.09 9.87
C TYR A 66 13.68 5.15 10.75
N PHE A 67 14.52 4.33 10.15
CA PHE A 67 15.27 3.28 10.85
C PHE A 67 16.77 3.31 10.60
N ALA A 68 17.31 4.46 10.13
CA ALA A 68 18.74 4.64 9.84
C ALA A 68 19.70 4.14 10.91
N THR A 69 19.30 4.24 12.18
CA THR A 69 20.13 3.92 13.36
C THR A 69 19.52 2.82 14.22
N PHE A 70 18.56 2.07 13.69
CA PHE A 70 17.95 0.97 14.45
C PHE A 70 19.00 -0.12 14.73
N PRO A 71 19.18 -0.53 16.00
CA PRO A 71 20.22 -1.47 16.37
C PRO A 71 20.06 -2.83 15.68
N GLY A 72 21.08 -3.27 14.94
CA GLY A 72 21.10 -4.56 14.25
C GLY A 72 20.52 -4.55 12.84
N ALA A 73 19.82 -3.49 12.44
CA ALA A 73 19.37 -3.32 11.07
C ALA A 73 20.49 -2.82 10.16
N ASP A 74 20.36 -3.09 8.86
CA ASP A 74 21.24 -2.57 7.82
C ASP A 74 20.90 -1.09 7.53
N GLY A 75 21.16 -0.25 8.52
CA GLY A 75 20.95 1.19 8.48
C GLY A 75 22.15 1.95 7.94
N ILE A 76 22.12 3.28 8.04
CA ILE A 76 23.22 4.15 7.54
C ILE A 76 24.55 3.77 8.18
N PRO A 77 25.60 3.48 7.40
CA PRO A 77 26.90 3.14 7.94
C PRO A 77 27.49 4.27 8.80
N MET A 78 27.82 3.96 10.06
CA MET A 78 28.32 4.91 11.05
C MET A 78 29.78 4.65 11.42
N LYS A 79 30.53 5.72 11.68
CA LYS A 79 31.85 5.66 12.34
C LYS A 79 31.88 6.65 13.50
N ASN A 80 32.06 6.12 14.70
CA ASN A 80 32.03 6.93 15.92
C ASN A 80 30.76 7.81 16.05
N GLY A 81 29.60 7.27 15.69
CA GLY A 81 28.31 7.98 15.73
C GLY A 81 28.09 9.00 14.60
N VAL A 82 28.98 9.06 13.60
CA VAL A 82 28.86 9.97 12.48
C VAL A 82 28.60 9.15 11.20
N PRO A 83 27.57 9.49 10.38
CA PRO A 83 27.38 8.86 9.08
C PRO A 83 28.62 8.94 8.19
N THR A 84 29.01 7.80 7.60
CA THR A 84 30.13 7.76 6.65
C THR A 84 29.68 8.03 5.22
N ALA A 85 28.40 7.75 4.91
CA ALA A 85 27.81 8.11 3.64
C ALA A 85 27.69 9.62 3.48
N CYS A 86 27.79 10.11 2.25
CA CYS A 86 27.49 11.50 1.92
C CYS A 86 27.07 11.64 0.47
N VAL A 87 26.20 12.59 0.21
CA VAL A 87 25.66 12.89 -1.11
C VAL A 87 26.17 14.27 -1.57
N PRO A 88 26.72 14.40 -2.79
CA PRO A 88 27.20 15.67 -3.29
C PRO A 88 26.04 16.65 -3.53
N ASN A 89 26.16 17.86 -3.00
CA ASN A 89 25.26 18.95 -3.37
C ASN A 89 25.78 19.60 -4.66
N PRO A 90 25.03 19.56 -5.78
CA PRO A 90 25.50 20.09 -7.06
C PRO A 90 25.77 21.59 -7.08
N GLU A 91 25.11 22.37 -6.21
CA GLU A 91 25.26 23.83 -6.16
C GLU A 91 26.48 24.26 -5.34
N THR A 92 26.60 23.68 -4.12
CA THR A 92 27.69 24.06 -3.18
C THR A 92 28.94 23.25 -3.34
N LYS A 93 28.87 22.12 -4.08
CA LYS A 93 29.94 21.11 -4.19
C LYS A 93 30.31 20.43 -2.87
N ALA A 94 29.60 20.72 -1.81
CA ALA A 94 29.78 20.09 -0.51
C ALA A 94 29.26 18.65 -0.51
N CYS A 95 29.90 17.78 0.26
CA CYS A 95 29.42 16.46 0.57
C CYS A 95 28.48 16.56 1.80
N VAL A 96 27.19 16.33 1.62
CA VAL A 96 26.17 16.42 2.68
C VAL A 96 25.96 15.03 3.26
N ARG A 97 26.19 14.92 4.57
CA ARG A 97 25.96 13.66 5.30
C ARG A 97 24.51 13.59 5.79
N PRO A 98 23.93 12.40 5.94
CA PRO A 98 22.69 12.24 6.68
C PRO A 98 22.80 12.85 8.08
N TYR A 99 21.70 13.40 8.59
CA TYR A 99 21.65 14.07 9.90
C TYR A 99 20.31 13.79 10.59
N VAL A 100 20.30 13.85 11.92
CA VAL A 100 19.05 13.71 12.68
C VAL A 100 18.16 14.90 12.42
N ASP A 101 16.94 14.63 11.98
CA ASP A 101 15.91 15.65 11.72
C ASP A 101 14.73 15.43 12.69
N HIS A 102 14.56 16.36 13.62
CA HIS A 102 13.46 16.35 14.57
C HIS A 102 12.22 17.11 14.05
N GLU A 103 12.21 17.56 12.80
CA GLU A 103 11.05 18.27 12.25
C GLU A 103 9.89 17.30 12.04
N ASP A 104 8.74 17.62 12.64
CA ASP A 104 7.49 16.84 12.46
C ASP A 104 6.99 16.91 11.01
N ARG A 105 7.31 18.01 10.32
CA ARG A 105 6.99 18.25 8.92
C ARG A 105 8.24 18.14 8.06
N ASN A 106 8.34 17.08 7.31
CA ASN A 106 9.46 16.90 6.39
C ASN A 106 9.09 17.30 4.97
N GLY A 107 10.04 17.83 4.23
CA GLY A 107 9.91 18.08 2.81
C GLY A 107 10.55 16.96 2.00
N GLY A 108 9.76 16.17 1.30
CA GLY A 108 10.26 15.17 0.36
C GLY A 108 10.83 15.77 -0.93
N ALA A 109 11.03 14.94 -1.93
CA ALA A 109 11.44 15.32 -3.27
C ALA A 109 10.61 14.56 -4.32
N PRO A 110 10.70 14.90 -5.63
CA PRO A 110 10.09 14.08 -6.67
C PRO A 110 10.50 12.61 -6.55
N HIS A 111 9.54 11.71 -6.68
CA HIS A 111 9.72 10.27 -6.52
C HIS A 111 9.12 9.45 -7.68
N SER A 112 9.07 10.05 -8.89
CA SER A 112 8.72 9.34 -10.12
C SER A 112 9.85 8.44 -10.62
N ALA A 113 9.56 7.56 -11.59
CA ALA A 113 10.59 6.68 -12.17
C ALA A 113 11.84 7.41 -12.67
N PRO A 114 11.78 8.58 -13.36
CA PRO A 114 12.96 9.36 -13.68
C PRO A 114 13.70 9.90 -12.45
N ALA A 115 12.98 10.24 -11.39
CA ALA A 115 13.57 10.70 -10.14
C ALA A 115 14.28 9.55 -9.40
N ALA A 116 13.69 8.37 -9.36
CA ALA A 116 14.32 7.16 -8.82
C ALA A 116 15.62 6.84 -9.55
N ALA A 117 15.60 6.81 -10.88
CA ALA A 117 16.79 6.58 -11.68
C ALA A 117 17.89 7.60 -11.39
N MET A 118 17.52 8.89 -11.19
CA MET A 118 18.46 9.95 -10.84
C MET A 118 19.00 9.81 -9.42
N ALA A 119 18.16 9.42 -8.45
CA ALA A 119 18.55 9.21 -7.05
C ALA A 119 19.52 8.03 -6.91
N ILE A 120 19.20 6.91 -7.58
CA ILE A 120 20.00 5.69 -7.59
C ILE A 120 21.36 5.90 -8.30
N ASP A 121 21.42 6.73 -9.34
CA ASP A 121 22.60 7.08 -10.13
C ASP A 121 23.48 5.88 -10.50
N GLY A 122 22.88 4.88 -11.14
CA GLY A 122 23.57 3.65 -11.52
C GLY A 122 24.03 2.78 -10.33
N GLY A 123 23.46 2.98 -9.16
CA GLY A 123 23.75 2.24 -7.92
C GLY A 123 24.69 2.96 -6.96
N LYS A 124 25.07 4.20 -7.23
CA LYS A 124 25.92 5.01 -6.33
C LYS A 124 25.12 5.58 -5.15
N MET A 125 23.80 5.66 -5.27
CA MET A 125 22.89 6.22 -4.26
C MET A 125 23.28 7.65 -3.85
N ASP A 126 23.69 8.48 -4.80
CA ASP A 126 24.23 9.83 -4.55
C ASP A 126 23.48 10.95 -5.28
N GLY A 127 22.34 10.64 -5.92
CA GLY A 127 21.56 11.61 -6.69
C GLY A 127 20.44 12.33 -5.94
N PHE A 128 20.15 12.02 -4.68
CA PHE A 128 18.98 12.49 -3.93
C PHE A 128 18.88 14.03 -3.84
N ILE A 129 19.96 14.72 -3.49
CA ILE A 129 19.99 16.19 -3.43
C ILE A 129 19.79 16.79 -4.84
N ARG A 130 20.30 16.14 -5.87
CA ARG A 130 20.07 16.57 -7.28
C ARG A 130 18.59 16.48 -7.64
N VAL A 131 17.90 15.40 -7.24
CA VAL A 131 16.45 15.25 -7.42
C VAL A 131 15.69 16.35 -6.69
N ALA A 132 16.03 16.63 -5.43
CA ALA A 132 15.41 17.69 -4.66
C ALA A 132 15.56 19.08 -5.32
N LEU A 133 16.74 19.38 -5.87
CA LEU A 133 16.99 20.63 -6.62
C LEU A 133 16.15 20.73 -7.90
N VAL A 134 16.00 19.62 -8.65
CA VAL A 134 15.15 19.59 -9.84
C VAL A 134 13.69 19.84 -9.44
N GLY A 135 13.21 19.21 -8.37
CA GLY A 135 11.86 19.41 -7.82
C GLY A 135 11.61 20.88 -7.44
N GLN A 136 12.55 21.50 -6.74
CA GLN A 136 12.43 22.93 -6.38
C GLN A 136 12.34 23.85 -7.60
N LYS A 137 13.13 23.59 -8.64
CA LYS A 137 13.08 24.36 -9.90
C LYS A 137 11.75 24.15 -10.64
N GLN A 138 11.22 22.92 -10.64
CA GLN A 138 9.93 22.63 -11.25
C GLN A 138 8.76 23.27 -10.47
N LEU A 139 8.76 23.19 -9.13
CA LEU A 139 7.78 23.86 -8.29
C LEU A 139 7.83 25.38 -8.48
N GLY A 140 9.01 25.97 -8.64
CA GLY A 140 9.19 27.38 -8.99
C GLY A 140 8.58 27.76 -10.34
N THR A 141 8.52 26.84 -11.31
CA THR A 141 7.91 27.06 -12.63
C THR A 141 6.42 26.68 -12.69
N TRP A 142 6.00 25.66 -11.94
CA TRP A 142 4.60 25.23 -11.86
C TRP A 142 3.79 26.04 -10.84
N GLY A 143 4.45 26.63 -9.85
CA GLY A 143 3.85 27.41 -8.79
C GLY A 143 3.53 28.85 -9.17
N LEU A 144 3.94 29.34 -10.34
CA LEU A 144 3.67 30.73 -10.77
C LEU A 144 2.39 30.80 -11.62
N GLY A 145 1.42 31.61 -11.18
CA GLY A 145 0.29 32.01 -12.00
C GLY A 145 0.75 32.92 -13.14
N ASP A 146 -0.15 33.20 -14.09
CA ASP A 146 0.08 34.10 -15.22
C ASP A 146 0.52 35.55 -14.80
N ASN A 147 0.49 35.80 -13.49
CA ASN A 147 0.91 37.04 -12.83
C ASN A 147 2.22 36.94 -12.04
N GLY A 148 2.97 35.82 -12.20
CA GLY A 148 4.26 35.62 -11.54
C GLY A 148 4.19 35.33 -10.03
N LYS A 149 3.01 35.10 -9.46
CA LYS A 149 2.84 34.74 -8.03
C LYS A 149 2.66 33.23 -7.84
N PRO A 150 3.16 32.64 -6.74
CA PRO A 150 3.01 31.23 -6.47
C PRO A 150 1.54 30.77 -6.47
N LYS A 151 1.18 29.81 -7.31
CA LYS A 151 -0.14 29.16 -7.32
C LYS A 151 -0.33 28.19 -6.14
N SER A 152 0.75 27.71 -5.57
CA SER A 152 0.78 26.54 -4.69
C SER A 152 0.35 26.81 -3.25
N GLU A 153 0.57 27.99 -2.70
CA GLU A 153 0.15 28.28 -1.31
C GLU A 153 -1.37 28.23 -1.09
N LYS A 154 -2.17 28.37 -2.14
CA LYS A 154 -3.64 28.41 -2.03
C LYS A 154 -4.34 27.06 -2.24
N MET A 155 -3.65 26.04 -2.75
CA MET A 155 -4.34 24.82 -3.18
C MET A 155 -4.51 23.80 -2.05
N TRP A 156 -3.56 23.71 -1.12
CA TRP A 156 -3.55 22.73 -0.03
C TRP A 156 -3.95 23.32 1.33
N CYS A 157 -3.88 24.65 1.49
CA CYS A 157 -4.03 25.33 2.76
C CYS A 157 -5.12 26.40 2.73
N LYS A 158 -6.37 25.98 2.55
CA LYS A 158 -7.54 26.87 2.73
C LYS A 158 -7.96 27.03 4.18
N ASP A 159 -7.60 26.08 5.02
CA ASP A 159 -7.88 26.07 6.44
C ASP A 159 -6.59 26.35 7.21
N PRO A 160 -6.45 27.54 7.82
CA PRO A 160 -5.26 27.87 8.61
C PRO A 160 -5.12 27.03 9.88
N THR A 161 -6.16 26.30 10.29
CA THR A 161 -6.11 25.39 11.44
C THR A 161 -5.66 23.98 11.05
N ASN A 162 -5.56 23.68 9.76
CA ASN A 162 -5.05 22.40 9.30
C ASN A 162 -3.55 22.28 9.63
N PRO A 163 -3.12 21.35 10.48
CA PRO A 163 -1.71 21.19 10.86
C PRO A 163 -0.80 20.87 9.67
N ASN A 164 -1.36 20.38 8.57
CA ASN A 164 -0.63 20.11 7.32
C ASN A 164 -0.43 21.38 6.45
N CYS A 165 -0.98 22.52 6.86
CA CYS A 165 -0.77 23.81 6.21
C CYS A 165 0.53 24.47 6.72
N GLY A 166 1.58 24.40 5.95
CA GLY A 166 2.88 25.04 6.25
C GLY A 166 3.90 24.78 5.14
N GLU A 167 4.94 25.59 5.13
CA GLU A 167 6.05 25.38 4.19
C GLU A 167 6.73 24.02 4.52
N SER A 168 6.92 23.18 3.51
CA SER A 168 7.75 21.99 3.63
C SER A 168 9.17 22.40 4.07
N GLY A 169 9.64 21.84 5.18
CA GLY A 169 10.91 22.00 5.86
C GLY A 169 11.95 22.94 5.22
N GLY A 170 12.32 23.98 5.91
CA GLY A 170 13.12 25.10 5.39
C GLY A 170 14.61 24.83 5.18
N GLN A 171 15.06 23.58 5.03
CA GLN A 171 16.49 23.23 4.89
C GLN A 171 16.97 23.14 3.41
N GLY A 172 16.19 23.66 2.48
CA GLY A 172 16.54 23.61 1.06
C GLY A 172 16.61 22.18 0.54
N PRO A 173 17.47 21.90 -0.48
CA PRO A 173 17.54 20.57 -1.11
C PRO A 173 18.16 19.50 -0.21
N ASN A 174 18.90 19.90 0.83
CA ASN A 174 19.56 18.97 1.74
C ASN A 174 18.60 18.27 2.70
N ARG A 175 17.33 18.74 2.81
CA ARG A 175 16.31 18.15 3.69
C ARG A 175 16.06 16.65 3.47
N VAL A 176 16.29 16.18 2.25
CA VAL A 176 16.13 14.76 1.91
C VAL A 176 17.17 13.84 2.58
N MET A 177 18.19 14.42 3.22
CA MET A 177 19.22 13.70 3.98
C MET A 177 18.90 13.58 5.48
N GLY A 178 17.78 14.15 5.93
CA GLY A 178 17.31 14.04 7.31
C GLY A 178 16.79 12.63 7.61
N TYR A 179 16.96 12.17 8.86
CA TYR A 179 16.36 10.94 9.37
C TYR A 179 15.86 11.11 10.80
N HIS A 180 14.81 10.38 11.14
CA HIS A 180 14.25 10.34 12.49
C HIS A 180 14.97 9.30 13.35
N VAL A 181 14.92 9.50 14.66
CA VAL A 181 15.43 8.58 15.69
C VAL A 181 14.28 8.06 16.56
N GLU A 182 14.57 7.09 17.43
CA GLU A 182 13.57 6.48 18.32
C GLU A 182 12.68 7.50 19.05
N SER A 183 13.29 8.58 19.56
CA SER A 183 12.55 9.61 20.32
C SER A 183 11.57 10.43 19.48
N ASP A 184 11.68 10.40 18.16
CA ASP A 184 10.77 11.08 17.23
C ASP A 184 9.57 10.19 16.89
N ILE A 185 9.82 8.90 16.68
CA ILE A 185 8.83 7.92 16.26
C ILE A 185 8.81 6.68 17.17
N PRO A 186 8.59 6.88 18.49
CA PRO A 186 8.79 5.82 19.48
C PRO A 186 7.87 4.61 19.30
N ASN A 187 6.66 4.80 18.79
CA ASN A 187 5.75 3.69 18.59
C ASN A 187 6.20 2.76 17.45
N TYR A 188 6.66 3.31 16.32
CA TYR A 188 7.21 2.50 15.23
C TYR A 188 8.45 1.72 15.67
N TRP A 189 9.36 2.36 16.45
CA TRP A 189 10.50 1.67 17.00
C TRP A 189 10.13 0.61 18.03
N THR A 190 9.07 0.83 18.81
CA THR A 190 8.56 -0.17 19.75
C THR A 190 7.99 -1.36 19.01
N TYR A 191 7.21 -1.16 17.94
CA TYR A 191 6.73 -2.26 17.10
C TYR A 191 7.90 -3.05 16.48
N ALA A 192 8.91 -2.37 15.95
CA ALA A 192 10.11 -3.00 15.39
C ALA A 192 10.90 -3.82 16.45
N LYS A 193 10.96 -3.36 17.71
CA LYS A 193 11.63 -4.06 18.81
C LYS A 193 10.84 -5.25 19.35
N ASP A 194 9.53 -5.17 19.33
CA ASP A 194 8.67 -6.23 19.88
C ASP A 194 8.16 -7.21 18.84
N PHE A 195 8.23 -6.89 17.55
CA PHE A 195 7.80 -7.72 16.44
C PHE A 195 8.92 -7.87 15.42
N VAL A 196 8.64 -7.79 14.12
CA VAL A 196 9.63 -7.97 13.07
C VAL A 196 9.83 -6.67 12.29
N LEU A 197 11.08 -6.26 12.14
CA LEU A 197 11.50 -5.19 11.24
C LEU A 197 12.09 -5.80 9.96
N GLN A 198 11.58 -5.39 8.81
CA GLN A 198 12.06 -5.81 7.49
C GLN A 198 13.02 -4.75 6.95
N ASP A 199 14.33 -4.94 7.11
CA ASP A 199 15.32 -3.93 6.75
C ASP A 199 15.78 -4.01 5.28
N HIS A 200 15.32 -5.00 4.55
CA HIS A 200 15.46 -5.14 3.11
C HIS A 200 14.10 -5.14 2.40
N MET A 201 13.15 -4.37 2.91
CA MET A 201 11.88 -4.12 2.24
C MET A 201 12.08 -3.04 1.18
N PHE A 202 11.80 -3.34 -0.07
CA PHE A 202 11.93 -2.44 -1.21
C PHE A 202 10.55 -2.09 -1.76
N GLU A 203 10.41 -0.88 -2.25
CA GLU A 203 9.24 -0.59 -3.07
C GLU A 203 9.20 -1.54 -4.28
N PRO A 204 8.02 -1.98 -4.73
CA PRO A 204 7.91 -3.06 -5.72
C PRO A 204 8.43 -2.65 -7.10
N VAL A 205 8.55 -1.37 -7.35
CA VAL A 205 9.04 -0.81 -8.61
C VAL A 205 9.61 0.59 -8.39
N ALA A 206 10.69 0.94 -9.08
CA ALA A 206 11.33 2.25 -8.95
C ALA A 206 10.46 3.37 -9.55
N SER A 207 9.39 3.76 -8.88
CA SER A 207 8.41 4.73 -9.38
C SER A 207 7.71 5.49 -8.23
N TRP A 208 6.46 5.82 -8.37
CA TRP A 208 5.64 6.65 -7.50
C TRP A 208 4.42 5.90 -6.97
N SER A 209 3.71 6.52 -6.05
CA SER A 209 2.61 5.91 -5.30
C SER A 209 1.60 5.14 -6.15
N LEU A 210 1.14 5.68 -7.30
CA LEU A 210 0.17 4.93 -8.12
C LEU A 210 0.71 3.56 -8.56
N ALA A 211 1.96 3.49 -8.99
CA ALA A 211 2.55 2.23 -9.41
C ALA A 211 2.64 1.26 -8.22
N SER A 212 3.10 1.73 -7.06
CA SER A 212 3.23 0.92 -5.85
C SER A 212 1.88 0.40 -5.34
N HIS A 213 0.83 1.25 -5.33
CA HIS A 213 -0.53 0.81 -4.97
C HIS A 213 -1.11 -0.21 -5.96
N LEU A 214 -0.80 -0.11 -7.25
CA LEU A 214 -1.20 -1.14 -8.23
C LEU A 214 -0.45 -2.46 -7.98
N TYR A 215 0.86 -2.40 -7.69
CA TYR A 215 1.61 -3.61 -7.32
C TYR A 215 1.10 -4.26 -6.03
N MET A 216 0.71 -3.46 -5.02
CA MET A 216 0.17 -3.97 -3.76
C MET A 216 -1.06 -4.86 -3.94
N VAL A 217 -1.87 -4.63 -4.96
CA VAL A 217 -3.11 -5.39 -5.21
C VAL A 217 -3.04 -6.31 -6.42
N SER A 218 -2.03 -6.17 -7.30
CA SER A 218 -2.01 -6.94 -8.55
C SER A 218 -0.63 -7.41 -9.01
N ALA A 219 0.43 -7.17 -8.24
CA ALA A 219 1.83 -7.46 -8.61
C ALA A 219 2.23 -6.90 -10.00
N TRP A 220 1.52 -5.90 -10.50
CA TRP A 220 1.78 -5.29 -11.79
C TRP A 220 1.21 -3.88 -11.90
N SER A 221 1.91 -3.01 -12.64
CA SER A 221 1.42 -1.70 -13.06
C SER A 221 1.43 -1.61 -14.58
N ALA A 222 0.26 -1.36 -15.17
CA ALA A 222 0.07 -1.38 -16.60
C ALA A 222 -0.85 -0.26 -17.10
N LYS A 223 -0.84 -0.04 -18.41
CA LYS A 223 -1.81 0.76 -19.14
C LYS A 223 -2.44 -0.08 -20.24
N CYS A 224 -3.78 -0.11 -20.27
CA CYS A 224 -4.56 -0.81 -21.29
C CYS A 224 -4.99 0.15 -22.39
N SER A 225 -4.95 -0.29 -23.64
CA SER A 225 -5.38 0.50 -24.78
C SER A 225 -6.87 0.31 -25.12
N LYS A 226 -7.51 -0.69 -24.52
CA LYS A 226 -8.94 -0.99 -24.66
C LYS A 226 -9.52 -1.29 -23.29
N LYS A 227 -10.71 -0.75 -23.06
CA LYS A 227 -11.53 -1.05 -21.89
C LYS A 227 -11.91 -2.53 -21.89
N ASN A 228 -11.88 -3.16 -20.73
CA ASN A 228 -12.29 -4.57 -20.54
C ASN A 228 -11.52 -5.59 -21.42
N ASP A 229 -10.32 -5.26 -21.89
CA ASP A 229 -9.47 -6.17 -22.64
C ASP A 229 -8.10 -6.31 -21.95
N PRO A 230 -7.93 -7.30 -21.05
CA PRO A 230 -6.67 -7.53 -20.37
C PRO A 230 -5.47 -7.66 -21.31
N MET A 231 -5.67 -8.31 -22.47
CA MET A 231 -4.61 -8.53 -23.46
C MET A 231 -4.14 -7.24 -24.14
N SER A 232 -4.85 -6.13 -23.99
CA SER A 232 -4.45 -4.81 -24.50
C SER A 232 -3.49 -4.06 -23.57
N CYS A 233 -3.20 -4.60 -22.38
CA CYS A 233 -2.39 -3.96 -21.36
C CYS A 233 -0.89 -4.12 -21.61
N LYS A 234 -0.11 -3.14 -21.19
CA LYS A 234 1.36 -3.13 -21.25
C LYS A 234 1.90 -2.49 -19.98
N SER A 235 3.04 -2.98 -19.48
CA SER A 235 3.70 -2.38 -18.32
C SER A 235 3.87 -0.87 -18.51
N ASP A 236 3.44 -0.12 -17.51
CA ASP A 236 3.56 1.34 -17.46
C ASP A 236 3.70 1.80 -16.00
N ILE A 237 4.87 2.30 -15.67
CA ILE A 237 5.20 2.80 -14.32
C ILE A 237 5.29 4.33 -14.28
N VAL A 238 5.05 5.00 -15.41
CA VAL A 238 5.11 6.46 -15.53
C VAL A 238 3.76 7.08 -15.85
N ARG A 239 2.70 6.26 -15.87
CA ARG A 239 1.35 6.75 -16.18
C ARG A 239 0.93 7.85 -15.21
N LYS A 240 0.13 8.78 -15.72
CA LYS A 240 -0.54 9.79 -14.89
C LYS A 240 -1.73 9.16 -14.17
N ALA A 241 -2.12 9.77 -13.05
CA ALA A 241 -3.39 9.46 -12.41
C ALA A 241 -4.53 9.51 -13.45
N PRO A 242 -5.51 8.58 -13.39
CA PRO A 242 -6.69 8.65 -14.25
C PRO A 242 -7.40 9.99 -14.06
N SER A 243 -7.75 10.65 -15.15
CA SER A 243 -8.62 11.83 -15.12
C SER A 243 -10.09 11.38 -15.07
N LYS A 244 -11.01 12.31 -14.79
CA LYS A 244 -12.45 12.03 -14.83
C LYS A 244 -12.92 11.55 -16.23
N ASP A 245 -12.18 11.95 -17.25
CA ASP A 245 -12.46 11.64 -18.66
C ASP A 245 -11.62 10.44 -19.16
N ASP A 246 -10.77 9.86 -18.31
CA ASP A 246 -9.96 8.69 -18.65
C ASP A 246 -10.80 7.42 -18.45
N ASP A 247 -11.46 7.00 -19.49
CA ASP A 247 -12.35 5.83 -19.50
C ASP A 247 -11.59 4.50 -19.72
N THR A 248 -10.28 4.48 -19.44
CA THR A 248 -9.46 3.25 -19.51
C THR A 248 -9.25 2.67 -18.13
N PRO A 249 -10.17 1.82 -17.63
CA PRO A 249 -10.02 1.17 -16.35
C PRO A 249 -8.83 0.19 -16.38
N TYR A 250 -8.42 -0.26 -15.21
CA TYR A 250 -7.42 -1.31 -15.08
C TYR A 250 -8.06 -2.64 -15.49
N ALA A 251 -7.68 -3.15 -16.67
CA ALA A 251 -8.32 -4.33 -17.23
C ALA A 251 -7.59 -5.64 -16.95
N TRP A 252 -6.36 -5.59 -16.39
CA TRP A 252 -5.64 -6.80 -15.99
C TRP A 252 -6.16 -7.36 -14.67
N THR A 253 -5.72 -8.56 -14.32
CA THR A 253 -6.20 -9.29 -13.15
C THR A 253 -5.54 -8.74 -11.88
N ASP A 254 -6.33 -8.43 -10.84
CA ASP A 254 -5.88 -8.16 -9.48
C ASP A 254 -6.16 -9.33 -8.52
N LEU A 255 -5.68 -9.22 -7.28
CA LEU A 255 -5.81 -10.28 -6.29
C LEU A 255 -7.26 -10.55 -5.89
N THR A 256 -8.14 -9.54 -5.97
CA THR A 256 -9.55 -9.71 -5.58
C THR A 256 -10.29 -10.70 -6.49
N TRP A 257 -9.87 -10.82 -7.76
CA TRP A 257 -10.33 -11.88 -8.67
C TRP A 257 -10.09 -13.28 -8.10
N LEU A 258 -8.89 -13.55 -7.60
CA LEU A 258 -8.59 -14.84 -6.99
C LEU A 258 -9.33 -15.01 -5.66
N LEU A 259 -9.36 -13.99 -4.80
CA LEU A 259 -10.07 -14.02 -3.53
C LEU A 259 -11.55 -14.35 -3.74
N HIS A 260 -12.22 -13.69 -4.70
CA HIS A 260 -13.61 -13.99 -5.06
C HIS A 260 -13.78 -15.44 -5.52
N ARG A 261 -12.92 -15.90 -6.41
CA ARG A 261 -12.99 -17.24 -6.98
C ARG A 261 -12.80 -18.36 -5.96
N TYR A 262 -12.01 -18.10 -4.91
CA TYR A 262 -11.77 -19.03 -3.81
C TYR A 262 -12.68 -18.78 -2.60
N HIS A 263 -13.66 -17.87 -2.71
CA HIS A 263 -14.59 -17.49 -1.65
C HIS A 263 -13.89 -16.97 -0.39
N VAL A 264 -12.79 -16.25 -0.56
CA VAL A 264 -12.04 -15.56 0.49
C VAL A 264 -12.59 -14.16 0.63
N SER A 265 -13.02 -13.80 1.83
CA SER A 265 -13.55 -12.46 2.11
C SER A 265 -12.43 -11.41 2.10
N TRP A 266 -12.74 -10.22 1.56
CA TRP A 266 -11.81 -9.11 1.54
C TRP A 266 -12.52 -7.77 1.76
N GLY A 267 -11.75 -6.76 2.17
CA GLY A 267 -12.21 -5.39 2.30
C GLY A 267 -11.09 -4.39 2.01
N TYR A 268 -11.44 -3.28 1.37
CA TYR A 268 -10.53 -2.17 1.09
C TYR A 268 -11.06 -0.94 1.81
N TYR A 269 -10.34 -0.48 2.83
CA TYR A 269 -10.81 0.53 3.76
C TYR A 269 -10.05 1.83 3.58
N LEU A 270 -10.82 2.89 3.33
CA LEU A 270 -10.31 4.22 3.03
C LEU A 270 -10.63 5.17 4.17
N ASP A 271 -9.62 5.91 4.62
CA ASP A 271 -9.84 6.97 5.58
C ASP A 271 -10.27 8.26 4.88
N TYR A 272 -11.46 8.74 5.17
CA TYR A 272 -11.96 9.98 4.59
C TYR A 272 -11.77 11.20 5.48
N GLY A 273 -11.27 11.03 6.70
CA GLY A 273 -11.09 12.07 7.71
C GLY A 273 -12.33 12.92 8.01
N PRO A 274 -12.59 13.31 9.24
CA PRO A 274 -13.80 14.04 9.60
C PRO A 274 -13.88 15.47 9.04
N HIS A 275 -12.83 15.98 8.40
CA HIS A 275 -12.67 17.40 8.10
C HIS A 275 -12.52 17.79 6.62
N LEU A 276 -12.52 16.83 5.68
CA LEU A 276 -12.30 17.13 4.27
C LEU A 276 -13.59 17.02 3.44
N HIS A 277 -14.42 18.06 3.52
CA HIS A 277 -15.65 18.13 2.73
C HIS A 277 -15.47 18.40 1.23
N LYS A 278 -14.27 18.68 0.74
CA LYS A 278 -13.97 18.79 -0.71
C LYS A 278 -12.46 18.71 -0.92
N SER A 279 -11.98 17.74 -1.65
CA SER A 279 -10.61 17.73 -2.16
C SER A 279 -10.41 18.92 -3.10
N PRO A 280 -9.51 19.87 -2.81
CA PRO A 280 -9.21 20.93 -3.78
C PRO A 280 -8.21 20.40 -4.80
N GLY A 281 -8.58 20.40 -6.06
CA GLY A 281 -7.61 20.22 -7.13
C GLY A 281 -7.60 18.90 -7.87
N GLY A 282 -8.77 18.41 -8.28
CA GLY A 282 -8.82 17.45 -9.39
C GLY A 282 -8.54 15.98 -9.06
N PHE A 283 -8.33 15.64 -7.81
CA PHE A 283 -8.26 14.23 -7.40
C PHE A 283 -9.70 13.70 -7.30
N VAL A 284 -10.03 12.77 -8.18
CA VAL A 284 -11.28 12.02 -8.13
C VAL A 284 -11.08 10.87 -7.17
N GLY A 285 -11.05 11.18 -5.88
CA GLY A 285 -11.11 10.21 -4.79
C GLY A 285 -12.36 10.47 -3.98
N GLN A 286 -12.80 9.50 -3.23
CA GLN A 286 -13.75 9.77 -2.18
C GLN A 286 -13.06 10.66 -1.15
N GLN A 287 -13.80 11.55 -0.52
CA GLN A 287 -13.37 12.65 0.35
C GLN A 287 -12.04 12.41 1.10
N GLY A 288 -10.93 12.94 0.58
CA GLY A 288 -9.64 12.98 1.26
C GLY A 288 -8.59 11.94 0.81
N VAL A 289 -8.99 10.79 0.28
CA VAL A 289 -8.06 9.81 -0.27
C VAL A 289 -7.81 10.10 -1.74
N PRO A 290 -6.56 10.33 -2.18
CA PRO A 290 -6.25 10.48 -3.60
C PRO A 290 -6.67 9.26 -4.42
N SER A 291 -7.16 9.46 -5.63
CA SER A 291 -7.57 8.36 -6.52
C SER A 291 -6.42 7.41 -6.89
N ILE A 292 -5.18 7.89 -6.78
CA ILE A 292 -3.97 7.08 -7.00
C ILE A 292 -3.71 6.07 -5.88
N TRP A 293 -4.30 6.26 -4.70
CA TRP A 293 -4.25 5.32 -3.58
C TRP A 293 -5.49 4.43 -3.52
N ASN A 294 -6.61 4.86 -4.10
CA ASN A 294 -7.85 4.10 -4.21
C ASN A 294 -7.95 3.44 -5.59
N VAL A 295 -7.17 2.39 -5.82
CA VAL A 295 -7.02 1.79 -7.14
C VAL A 295 -8.08 0.75 -7.49
N LEU A 296 -8.59 -0.02 -6.51
CA LEU A 296 -9.50 -1.16 -6.75
C LEU A 296 -10.80 -0.79 -7.49
N PRO A 297 -11.47 0.35 -7.21
CA PRO A 297 -12.67 0.72 -7.96
C PRO A 297 -12.47 0.93 -9.46
N GLN A 298 -11.23 0.93 -9.94
CA GLN A 298 -10.91 1.11 -11.35
C GLN A 298 -10.55 -0.20 -12.05
N PHE A 299 -10.47 -1.32 -11.32
CA PHE A 299 -10.27 -2.63 -11.92
C PHE A 299 -11.58 -3.19 -12.49
N THR A 300 -11.51 -3.73 -13.71
CA THR A 300 -12.69 -4.26 -14.39
C THR A 300 -13.23 -5.52 -13.74
N ASP A 301 -12.36 -6.38 -13.22
CA ASP A 301 -12.74 -7.62 -12.54
C ASP A 301 -13.50 -7.35 -11.23
N VAL A 302 -13.16 -6.33 -10.48
CA VAL A 302 -13.95 -5.89 -9.30
C VAL A 302 -15.41 -5.62 -9.68
N HIS A 303 -15.64 -4.99 -10.84
CA HIS A 303 -17.00 -4.72 -11.35
C HIS A 303 -17.67 -5.93 -11.98
N GLU A 304 -16.91 -6.73 -12.76
CA GLU A 304 -17.38 -7.96 -13.39
C GLU A 304 -17.89 -8.97 -12.35
N ASP A 305 -17.25 -9.01 -11.19
CA ASP A 305 -17.59 -9.89 -10.07
C ASP A 305 -18.59 -9.27 -9.06
N ASN A 306 -19.08 -8.05 -9.33
CA ASN A 306 -19.96 -7.29 -8.43
C ASN A 306 -19.38 -7.08 -7.02
N GLN A 307 -18.07 -6.79 -6.92
CA GLN A 307 -17.35 -6.64 -5.65
C GLN A 307 -17.03 -5.19 -5.29
N ALA A 308 -17.56 -4.21 -6.02
CA ALA A 308 -17.32 -2.80 -5.75
C ALA A 308 -17.75 -2.35 -4.34
N ASP A 309 -18.73 -3.05 -3.75
CA ASP A 309 -19.23 -2.79 -2.40
C ASP A 309 -18.26 -3.24 -1.29
N HIS A 310 -17.14 -3.90 -1.62
CA HIS A 310 -16.08 -4.23 -0.68
C HIS A 310 -15.10 -3.07 -0.42
N VAL A 311 -15.28 -1.95 -1.12
CA VAL A 311 -14.55 -0.70 -0.85
C VAL A 311 -15.35 0.15 0.12
N HIS A 312 -14.84 0.30 1.33
CA HIS A 312 -15.55 0.86 2.47
C HIS A 312 -14.88 2.10 3.04
N HIS A 313 -15.63 2.84 3.84
CA HIS A 313 -15.04 3.80 4.79
C HIS A 313 -14.36 3.06 5.95
N LEU A 314 -13.32 3.66 6.53
CA LEU A 314 -12.56 3.08 7.65
C LEU A 314 -13.43 2.76 8.88
N ASP A 315 -14.55 3.48 9.09
CA ASP A 315 -15.50 3.16 10.16
C ASP A 315 -16.05 1.73 10.05
N ALA A 316 -16.22 1.20 8.84
CA ALA A 316 -16.66 -0.17 8.63
C ALA A 316 -15.60 -1.19 9.07
N PHE A 317 -14.29 -0.86 8.95
CA PHE A 317 -13.22 -1.67 9.49
C PHE A 317 -13.30 -1.78 11.02
N PHE A 318 -13.49 -0.64 11.69
CA PHE A 318 -13.62 -0.63 13.15
C PHE A 318 -14.88 -1.35 13.62
N ALA A 319 -15.98 -1.22 12.90
CA ALA A 319 -17.21 -1.98 13.19
C ALA A 319 -16.95 -3.50 13.04
N ALA A 320 -16.29 -3.93 11.96
CA ALA A 320 -15.96 -5.33 11.73
C ALA A 320 -15.07 -5.90 12.84
N LEU A 321 -14.09 -5.12 13.35
CA LEU A 321 -13.27 -5.51 14.50
C LEU A 321 -14.08 -5.69 15.79
N GLN A 322 -15.09 -4.83 16.03
CA GLN A 322 -15.94 -4.91 17.21
C GLN A 322 -16.91 -6.09 17.14
N ASP A 323 -17.44 -6.37 15.96
CA ASP A 323 -18.46 -7.38 15.72
C ASP A 323 -17.87 -8.79 15.47
N GLY A 324 -16.54 -8.93 15.37
CA GLY A 324 -15.87 -10.20 15.03
C GLY A 324 -16.21 -10.66 13.61
N THR A 325 -16.28 -9.74 12.67
CA THR A 325 -16.63 -9.99 11.26
C THR A 325 -15.55 -9.50 10.28
N LEU A 326 -14.33 -9.34 10.78
CA LEU A 326 -13.21 -8.89 9.96
C LEU A 326 -13.00 -9.83 8.76
N PRO A 327 -12.83 -9.33 7.52
CA PRO A 327 -12.51 -10.16 6.37
C PRO A 327 -11.16 -10.88 6.52
N ALA A 328 -10.96 -11.94 5.74
CA ALA A 328 -9.69 -12.66 5.68
C ALA A 328 -8.54 -11.77 5.18
N VAL A 329 -8.82 -10.88 4.22
CA VAL A 329 -7.83 -9.92 3.70
C VAL A 329 -8.38 -8.51 3.78
N SER A 330 -7.61 -7.61 4.38
CA SER A 330 -7.97 -6.20 4.52
C SER A 330 -6.83 -5.30 4.08
N TRP A 331 -7.14 -4.29 3.27
CA TRP A 331 -6.22 -3.19 2.99
C TRP A 331 -6.74 -1.93 3.68
N VAL A 332 -5.86 -1.21 4.35
CA VAL A 332 -6.17 0.06 5.03
C VAL A 332 -5.29 1.14 4.45
N VAL A 333 -5.94 2.15 3.87
CA VAL A 333 -5.28 3.26 3.17
C VAL A 333 -5.70 4.57 3.80
N PRO A 334 -4.75 5.39 4.26
CA PRO A 334 -5.02 6.65 4.93
C PRO A 334 -5.54 7.73 3.97
N ASP A 335 -6.11 8.79 4.52
CA ASP A 335 -6.23 10.06 3.81
C ASP A 335 -4.88 10.78 3.74
N PHE A 336 -4.83 11.90 3.00
CA PHE A 336 -3.58 12.65 2.84
C PHE A 336 -3.02 13.19 4.17
N ARG A 337 -3.87 13.53 5.13
CA ARG A 337 -3.46 14.09 6.43
C ARG A 337 -2.77 13.05 7.30
N ASP A 338 -3.31 11.83 7.30
CA ASP A 338 -2.92 10.75 8.20
C ASP A 338 -1.86 9.83 7.56
N SER A 339 -1.47 10.12 6.30
CA SER A 339 -0.61 9.27 5.48
C SER A 339 0.91 9.43 5.69
N GLU A 340 1.36 10.50 6.33
CA GLU A 340 2.78 10.91 6.40
C GLU A 340 3.37 11.42 5.07
N HIS A 341 2.60 11.38 3.96
CA HIS A 341 3.05 11.94 2.69
C HIS A 341 3.51 13.38 2.87
N PRO A 342 4.75 13.75 2.51
CA PRO A 342 5.20 15.13 2.65
C PRO A 342 4.27 16.14 1.94
N PRO A 343 3.82 17.19 2.62
CA PRO A 343 4.23 17.70 3.93
C PRO A 343 3.31 17.31 5.11
N ALA A 344 2.61 16.17 5.09
CA ALA A 344 1.85 15.71 6.24
C ALA A 344 2.77 15.45 7.45
N LEU A 345 2.18 15.54 8.65
CA LEU A 345 2.93 15.42 9.90
C LEU A 345 3.21 13.95 10.24
N VAL A 346 4.45 13.64 10.60
CA VAL A 346 4.86 12.32 11.06
C VAL A 346 4.13 11.92 12.34
N SER A 347 3.95 12.86 13.29
CA SER A 347 3.22 12.62 14.54
C SER A 347 1.77 12.22 14.31
N VAL A 348 1.12 12.78 13.29
CA VAL A 348 -0.27 12.49 12.95
C VAL A 348 -0.39 11.09 12.36
N GLY A 349 0.46 10.72 11.39
CA GLY A 349 0.45 9.39 10.82
C GLY A 349 0.83 8.32 11.84
N GLN A 350 1.85 8.55 12.68
CA GLN A 350 2.18 7.63 13.77
C GLN A 350 0.98 7.41 14.72
N SER A 351 0.24 8.47 15.04
CA SER A 351 -0.95 8.37 15.90
C SER A 351 -2.06 7.59 15.22
N TYR A 352 -2.29 7.84 13.94
CA TYR A 352 -3.27 7.12 13.11
C TYR A 352 -2.99 5.61 13.08
N VAL A 353 -1.78 5.23 12.69
CA VAL A 353 -1.35 3.83 12.63
C VAL A 353 -1.43 3.15 14.00
N THR A 354 -0.97 3.85 15.06
CA THR A 354 -1.04 3.30 16.42
C THR A 354 -2.48 3.05 16.86
N ASN A 355 -3.40 3.96 16.53
CA ASN A 355 -4.82 3.77 16.86
C ASN A 355 -5.40 2.52 16.16
N ILE A 356 -5.11 2.33 14.87
CA ILE A 356 -5.57 1.16 14.11
C ILE A 356 -5.00 -0.12 14.73
N ILE A 357 -3.70 -0.18 14.99
CA ILE A 357 -3.05 -1.37 15.56
C ILE A 357 -3.61 -1.68 16.96
N ASN A 358 -3.83 -0.67 17.80
CA ASN A 358 -4.44 -0.84 19.11
C ASN A 358 -5.85 -1.43 19.02
N GLN A 359 -6.67 -0.95 18.07
CA GLN A 359 -8.04 -1.48 17.85
C GLN A 359 -8.00 -2.94 17.39
N ILE A 360 -7.08 -3.29 16.47
CA ILE A 360 -6.88 -4.67 16.03
C ILE A 360 -6.45 -5.55 17.20
N MET A 361 -5.47 -5.12 17.99
CA MET A 361 -4.97 -5.88 19.14
C MET A 361 -6.01 -6.04 20.27
N GLN A 362 -6.99 -5.15 20.37
CA GLN A 362 -8.07 -5.23 21.36
C GLN A 362 -9.28 -6.03 20.84
N SER A 363 -9.32 -6.36 19.55
CA SER A 363 -10.41 -7.12 18.97
C SER A 363 -10.29 -8.63 19.29
N PRO A 364 -11.40 -9.40 19.18
CA PRO A 364 -11.36 -10.85 19.31
C PRO A 364 -10.52 -11.54 18.23
N GLU A 365 -10.22 -10.84 17.11
CA GLU A 365 -9.48 -11.37 15.96
C GLU A 365 -7.95 -11.36 16.16
N TRP A 366 -7.46 -10.67 17.20
CA TRP A 366 -6.01 -10.53 17.42
C TRP A 366 -5.25 -11.85 17.38
N ASP A 367 -5.78 -12.89 18.07
CA ASP A 367 -5.10 -14.18 18.20
C ASP A 367 -4.85 -14.90 16.87
N SER A 368 -5.42 -14.42 15.76
CA SER A 368 -5.28 -15.01 14.42
C SER A 368 -4.96 -13.96 13.33
N THR A 369 -4.43 -12.80 13.70
CA THR A 369 -4.18 -11.70 12.78
C THR A 369 -2.69 -11.52 12.48
N ALA A 370 -2.39 -11.20 11.22
CA ALA A 370 -1.10 -10.66 10.80
C ALA A 370 -1.30 -9.27 10.17
N ILE A 371 -0.55 -8.29 10.66
CA ILE A 371 -0.52 -6.92 10.13
C ILE A 371 0.79 -6.74 9.39
N PHE A 372 0.73 -6.30 8.15
CA PHE A 372 1.85 -5.85 7.32
C PHE A 372 1.75 -4.33 7.21
N LEU A 373 2.59 -3.64 7.97
CA LEU A 373 2.72 -2.18 7.91
C LEU A 373 3.88 -1.83 6.98
N ALA A 374 3.60 -1.08 5.92
CA ALA A 374 4.59 -0.66 4.95
C ALA A 374 4.33 0.78 4.46
N TRP A 375 5.32 1.34 3.78
CA TRP A 375 5.22 2.60 3.04
C TRP A 375 5.30 2.29 1.55
N ASP A 376 4.59 3.06 0.74
CA ASP A 376 4.41 2.80 -0.69
C ASP A 376 5.68 3.08 -1.51
N ASP A 377 6.33 4.22 -1.27
CA ASP A 377 7.56 4.64 -1.91
C ASP A 377 8.46 5.48 -0.98
N TRP A 378 9.68 5.81 -1.45
CA TRP A 378 10.70 6.50 -0.64
C TRP A 378 10.48 8.00 -0.45
N GLY A 379 9.53 8.65 -1.12
CA GLY A 379 9.21 10.08 -0.97
C GLY A 379 10.32 11.06 -1.36
N GLY A 380 11.34 10.59 -2.04
CA GLY A 380 12.54 11.36 -2.35
C GLY A 380 13.57 11.42 -1.22
N PHE A 381 13.33 10.78 -0.07
CA PHE A 381 14.28 10.71 1.04
C PHE A 381 15.44 9.75 0.75
N TYR A 382 16.59 10.06 1.35
CA TYR A 382 17.80 9.29 1.19
C TYR A 382 17.65 7.85 1.72
N ASP A 383 18.21 6.92 0.98
CA ASP A 383 18.52 5.58 1.42
C ASP A 383 19.88 5.17 0.85
N HIS A 384 20.70 4.51 1.67
CA HIS A 384 22.07 4.19 1.26
C HIS A 384 22.15 2.89 0.44
N MET A 385 21.14 2.02 0.52
CA MET A 385 21.17 0.70 -0.08
C MET A 385 20.71 0.74 -1.53
N ARG A 386 21.52 0.14 -2.40
CA ARG A 386 21.18 -0.04 -3.81
C ARG A 386 20.05 -1.07 -3.95
N PRO A 387 18.92 -0.73 -4.62
CA PRO A 387 17.87 -1.69 -4.86
C PRO A 387 18.33 -2.83 -5.79
N PRO A 388 17.85 -4.06 -5.58
CA PRO A 388 18.10 -5.19 -6.45
C PRO A 388 17.39 -5.02 -7.80
N VAL A 389 17.97 -5.63 -8.84
CA VAL A 389 17.35 -5.68 -10.17
C VAL A 389 16.74 -7.07 -10.33
N VAL A 390 15.42 -7.16 -10.32
CA VAL A 390 14.67 -8.42 -10.40
C VAL A 390 14.16 -8.68 -11.82
N ASP A 391 13.77 -7.62 -12.53
CA ASP A 391 13.28 -7.65 -13.91
C ASP A 391 13.69 -6.33 -14.62
N LYS A 392 13.03 -5.99 -15.72
CA LYS A 392 13.28 -4.73 -16.45
C LYS A 392 12.85 -3.49 -15.68
N LEU A 393 11.92 -3.61 -14.74
CA LEU A 393 11.38 -2.53 -13.93
C LEU A 393 12.11 -2.41 -12.60
N GLY A 394 12.76 -3.49 -12.15
CA GLY A 394 13.51 -3.60 -10.89
C GLY A 394 12.64 -3.53 -9.66
N TYR A 395 13.28 -3.53 -8.47
CA TYR A 395 12.69 -2.95 -7.27
C TYR A 395 13.12 -1.49 -7.16
N GLY A 396 12.35 -0.71 -6.40
CA GLY A 396 12.69 0.67 -6.09
C GLY A 396 13.53 0.80 -4.82
N ILE A 397 13.60 2.02 -4.30
CA ILE A 397 14.37 2.35 -3.11
C ILE A 397 13.70 1.71 -1.88
N ARG A 398 14.49 1.36 -0.85
CA ARG A 398 13.94 0.74 0.36
C ARG A 398 12.89 1.63 1.04
N VAL A 399 11.89 0.96 1.56
CA VAL A 399 10.83 1.53 2.40
C VAL A 399 10.80 0.77 3.73
N PRO A 400 10.27 1.33 4.83
CA PRO A 400 10.07 0.57 6.05
C PRO A 400 9.04 -0.55 5.84
N GLY A 401 9.27 -1.68 6.50
CA GLY A 401 8.30 -2.77 6.59
C GLY A 401 8.31 -3.35 8.01
N ILE A 402 7.14 -3.57 8.60
CA ILE A 402 6.99 -4.14 9.94
C ILE A 402 5.90 -5.20 9.91
N VAL A 403 6.21 -6.41 10.39
CA VAL A 403 5.22 -7.47 10.60
C VAL A 403 4.82 -7.51 12.04
N ILE A 404 3.53 -7.36 12.32
CA ILE A 404 2.95 -7.34 13.66
C ILE A 404 1.90 -8.45 13.74
N SER A 405 2.13 -9.42 14.64
CA SER A 405 1.24 -10.58 14.82
C SER A 405 1.48 -11.20 16.18
N PRO A 406 0.49 -11.86 16.79
CA PRO A 406 0.73 -12.67 17.98
C PRO A 406 1.70 -13.83 17.73
N TYR A 407 1.92 -14.21 16.48
CA TYR A 407 2.89 -15.24 16.08
C TYR A 407 4.20 -14.67 15.51
N ALA A 408 4.32 -13.35 15.31
CA ALA A 408 5.54 -12.74 14.80
C ALA A 408 6.71 -12.97 15.79
N ARG A 409 7.91 -13.20 15.30
CA ARG A 409 9.13 -13.36 16.09
C ARG A 409 9.41 -12.03 16.82
N ARG A 410 9.84 -12.12 18.07
CA ARG A 410 10.13 -10.93 18.87
C ARG A 410 11.50 -10.37 18.53
N GLY A 411 11.54 -9.09 18.16
CA GLY A 411 12.79 -8.35 17.91
C GLY A 411 13.62 -8.97 16.80
N TYR A 412 12.96 -9.65 15.86
CA TYR A 412 13.61 -10.22 14.70
C TYR A 412 13.77 -9.15 13.62
N ILE A 413 14.96 -9.08 13.04
CA ILE A 413 15.21 -8.28 11.86
C ILE A 413 15.28 -9.21 10.66
N ASP A 414 14.38 -9.03 9.71
CA ASP A 414 14.38 -9.83 8.49
C ASP A 414 15.23 -9.15 7.42
N HIS A 415 16.34 -9.79 7.10
CA HIS A 415 17.29 -9.36 6.05
C HIS A 415 16.98 -9.96 4.68
N GLN A 416 15.84 -10.63 4.50
CA GLN A 416 15.45 -11.14 3.20
C GLN A 416 15.08 -9.97 2.28
N THR A 417 15.39 -10.08 0.99
CA THR A 417 14.86 -9.13 0.00
C THR A 417 13.35 -9.28 -0.12
N LEU A 418 12.62 -8.25 0.22
CA LEU A 418 11.17 -8.20 0.25
C LEU A 418 10.64 -7.02 -0.56
N SER A 419 9.40 -7.13 -0.96
CA SER A 419 8.56 -6.06 -1.51
C SER A 419 7.09 -6.37 -1.20
N SER A 420 6.15 -5.54 -1.63
CA SER A 420 4.72 -5.85 -1.51
C SER A 420 4.32 -7.15 -2.25
N ASP A 421 5.11 -7.62 -3.21
CA ASP A 421 4.95 -8.93 -3.85
C ASP A 421 4.99 -10.08 -2.83
N ALA A 422 5.77 -9.93 -1.74
CA ALA A 422 5.82 -10.91 -0.65
C ALA A 422 4.53 -10.95 0.17
N TYR A 423 3.83 -9.82 0.29
CA TYR A 423 2.52 -9.78 0.96
C TYR A 423 1.47 -10.53 0.15
N LEU A 424 1.45 -10.34 -1.19
CA LEU A 424 0.58 -11.11 -2.08
C LEU A 424 0.91 -12.60 -1.98
N LYS A 425 2.21 -12.96 -2.07
CA LYS A 425 2.69 -14.34 -1.95
C LYS A 425 2.23 -15.00 -0.64
N PHE A 426 2.26 -14.26 0.48
CA PHE A 426 1.77 -14.77 1.77
C PHE A 426 0.26 -15.00 1.76
N ILE A 427 -0.53 -14.04 1.26
CA ILE A 427 -2.00 -14.15 1.14
C ILE A 427 -2.36 -15.35 0.25
N GLU A 428 -1.69 -15.50 -0.88
CA GLU A 428 -1.90 -16.61 -1.82
C GLU A 428 -1.54 -17.96 -1.22
N ALA A 429 -0.46 -18.03 -0.43
CA ALA A 429 -0.07 -19.25 0.25
C ALA A 429 -1.07 -19.64 1.35
N ASP A 430 -1.56 -18.66 2.12
CA ASP A 430 -2.46 -18.91 3.23
C ASP A 430 -3.89 -19.21 2.77
N PHE A 431 -4.45 -18.40 1.88
CA PHE A 431 -5.88 -18.46 1.55
C PHE A 431 -6.20 -19.08 0.20
N LEU A 432 -5.24 -19.13 -0.75
CA LEU A 432 -5.48 -19.49 -2.14
C LEU A 432 -4.75 -20.78 -2.56
N HIS A 433 -4.31 -21.60 -1.59
CA HIS A 433 -3.56 -22.85 -1.85
C HIS A 433 -2.33 -22.63 -2.73
N GLY A 434 -1.69 -21.47 -2.62
CA GLY A 434 -0.52 -21.08 -3.41
C GLY A 434 -0.80 -20.71 -4.86
N GLN A 435 -2.07 -20.51 -5.25
CA GLN A 435 -2.41 -19.98 -6.57
C GLN A 435 -1.89 -18.55 -6.68
N ARG A 436 -1.11 -18.29 -7.71
CA ARG A 436 -0.53 -16.96 -8.03
C ARG A 436 -1.40 -16.18 -9.00
N LEU A 437 -1.17 -14.88 -9.09
CA LEU A 437 -1.62 -14.02 -10.19
C LEU A 437 -0.86 -14.39 -11.47
N ASN A 438 -1.15 -15.57 -11.99
CA ASN A 438 -0.47 -16.16 -13.12
C ASN A 438 -1.46 -16.32 -14.29
N PRO A 439 -1.28 -15.57 -15.41
CA PRO A 439 -2.19 -15.60 -16.56
C PRO A 439 -2.43 -16.97 -17.18
N LYS A 440 -1.59 -17.95 -16.86
CA LYS A 440 -1.73 -19.33 -17.35
C LYS A 440 -2.62 -20.19 -16.46
N THR A 441 -2.81 -19.80 -15.20
CA THR A 441 -3.49 -20.65 -14.20
C THR A 441 -4.57 -19.94 -13.40
N ASP A 442 -4.58 -18.61 -13.34
CA ASP A 442 -5.56 -17.83 -12.58
C ASP A 442 -6.95 -17.81 -13.22
N GLY A 443 -7.05 -18.09 -14.52
CA GLY A 443 -8.33 -18.14 -15.26
C GLY A 443 -8.74 -16.82 -15.90
N ARG A 444 -7.91 -15.77 -15.82
CA ARG A 444 -8.12 -14.48 -16.49
C ARG A 444 -6.81 -14.02 -17.12
N PRO A 445 -6.49 -14.51 -18.35
CA PRO A 445 -5.21 -14.22 -19.01
C PRO A 445 -4.97 -12.73 -19.21
N ASP A 446 -3.77 -12.27 -18.90
CA ASP A 446 -3.25 -10.95 -19.22
C ASP A 446 -1.78 -11.04 -19.67
N PRO A 447 -1.20 -9.98 -20.27
CA PRO A 447 0.15 -10.03 -20.81
C PRO A 447 1.23 -9.55 -19.82
N ARG A 448 1.00 -9.72 -18.48
CA ARG A 448 2.06 -9.39 -17.50
C ARG A 448 3.34 -10.14 -17.85
N PRO A 449 4.52 -9.50 -17.75
CA PRO A 449 5.76 -10.09 -18.20
C PRO A 449 6.24 -11.19 -17.27
N ASP A 450 5.97 -11.07 -15.97
CA ASP A 450 6.57 -11.87 -14.92
C ASP A 450 5.52 -12.22 -13.84
N ILE A 451 5.78 -13.25 -13.08
CA ILE A 451 5.03 -13.61 -11.86
C ILE A 451 5.92 -13.18 -10.70
N ARG A 452 5.67 -12.00 -10.17
CA ARG A 452 6.54 -11.35 -9.18
C ARG A 452 6.64 -12.12 -7.87
N GLU A 453 5.59 -12.82 -7.50
CA GLU A 453 5.51 -13.67 -6.31
C GLU A 453 6.44 -14.90 -6.41
N ASP A 454 6.84 -15.28 -7.62
CA ASP A 454 7.74 -16.42 -7.89
C ASP A 454 9.20 -15.97 -8.14
N GLU A 455 9.51 -14.67 -8.00
CA GLU A 455 10.87 -14.17 -8.19
C GLU A 455 11.84 -14.85 -7.21
N PRO A 456 12.96 -15.45 -7.70
CA PRO A 456 13.85 -16.25 -6.85
C PRO A 456 14.51 -15.48 -5.70
N ILE A 457 14.65 -14.16 -5.83
CA ILE A 457 15.23 -13.29 -4.80
C ILE A 457 14.21 -12.90 -3.73
N LEU A 458 12.90 -13.00 -4.04
CA LEU A 458 11.84 -12.63 -3.12
C LEU A 458 11.80 -13.58 -1.94
N GLY A 459 11.89 -13.01 -0.74
CA GLY A 459 11.87 -13.73 0.51
C GLY A 459 10.52 -14.42 0.80
N ASP A 460 10.50 -15.14 1.89
CA ASP A 460 9.35 -15.87 2.40
C ASP A 460 8.98 -15.31 3.77
N LEU A 461 7.86 -14.60 3.84
CA LEU A 461 7.37 -13.97 5.06
C LEU A 461 7.04 -14.96 6.17
N THR A 462 6.87 -16.27 5.89
CA THR A 462 6.67 -17.27 6.94
C THR A 462 7.85 -17.34 7.91
N ARG A 463 9.04 -16.85 7.52
CA ARG A 463 10.21 -16.72 8.39
C ARG A 463 10.07 -15.67 9.47
N ASP A 464 9.18 -14.71 9.29
CA ASP A 464 8.87 -13.67 10.27
C ASP A 464 8.07 -14.22 11.45
N PHE A 465 7.53 -15.44 11.32
CA PHE A 465 6.65 -16.03 12.30
C PHE A 465 7.30 -17.20 13.04
N ASP A 466 6.86 -17.42 14.27
CA ASP A 466 7.00 -18.65 15.02
C ASP A 466 5.60 -19.20 15.36
N PHE A 467 5.09 -20.00 14.49
CA PHE A 467 3.77 -20.59 14.66
C PHE A 467 3.69 -21.63 15.80
N ASN A 468 4.82 -22.03 16.39
CA ASN A 468 4.84 -22.92 17.54
C ASN A 468 4.64 -22.20 18.88
N GLN A 469 4.82 -20.88 18.89
CA GLN A 469 4.55 -20.08 20.09
C GLN A 469 3.05 -19.96 20.37
N LYS A 470 2.70 -19.72 21.64
CA LYS A 470 1.34 -19.27 21.97
C LYS A 470 1.13 -17.84 21.45
N PRO A 471 -0.10 -17.50 21.02
CA PRO A 471 -0.41 -16.13 20.66
C PRO A 471 0.04 -15.17 21.76
N ARG A 472 0.78 -14.12 21.38
CA ARG A 472 1.23 -13.11 22.32
C ARG A 472 0.09 -12.15 22.68
N PRO A 473 0.05 -11.67 23.95
CA PRO A 473 -0.96 -10.70 24.33
C PRO A 473 -0.81 -9.40 23.54
N PRO A 474 -1.86 -8.59 23.47
CA PRO A 474 -1.82 -7.25 22.88
C PRO A 474 -0.72 -6.37 23.47
N LEU A 475 -0.04 -5.60 22.62
CA LEU A 475 0.86 -4.52 22.98
C LEU A 475 0.20 -3.18 22.68
N ILE A 476 -0.49 -2.63 23.67
CA ILE A 476 -1.22 -1.37 23.52
C ILE A 476 -0.28 -0.19 23.81
N LEU A 477 -0.11 0.68 22.83
CA LEU A 477 0.75 1.86 22.91
C LEU A 477 -0.07 3.15 23.02
N PRO A 478 0.49 4.21 23.61
CA PRO A 478 -0.18 5.51 23.64
C PRO A 478 -0.36 6.04 22.20
N VAL A 479 -1.60 6.39 21.83
CA VAL A 479 -1.90 6.93 20.49
C VAL A 479 -1.14 8.23 20.22
N HIS A 480 -0.95 9.04 21.24
CA HIS A 480 -0.13 10.26 21.21
C HIS A 480 1.09 10.11 22.14
N PRO A 481 2.16 9.46 21.67
CA PRO A 481 3.34 9.29 22.48
C PRO A 481 4.07 10.63 22.71
N ASN A 482 4.85 10.70 23.78
CA ASN A 482 5.80 11.81 23.92
C ASN A 482 6.91 11.67 22.89
N THR A 483 7.15 12.71 22.13
CA THR A 483 8.16 12.73 21.04
C THR A 483 9.09 13.93 21.18
N THR A 484 10.24 13.86 20.50
CA THR A 484 11.15 15.01 20.31
C THR A 484 10.84 15.77 19.02
N LEU A 485 9.77 15.42 18.31
CA LEU A 485 9.35 16.12 17.10
C LEU A 485 9.05 17.59 17.39
N VAL A 486 9.54 18.46 16.52
CA VAL A 486 9.39 19.92 16.63
C VAL A 486 8.47 20.41 15.52
N ALA A 487 7.34 20.98 15.91
CA ALA A 487 6.51 21.74 14.98
C ALA A 487 7.19 23.07 14.66
N LYS A 488 7.52 23.34 13.40
CA LYS A 488 7.91 24.70 13.01
C LYS A 488 6.75 25.65 13.23
N PRO A 489 6.99 26.86 13.82
CA PRO A 489 5.98 27.91 13.84
C PRO A 489 5.57 28.22 12.39
N THR A 490 4.27 28.15 12.09
CA THR A 490 3.74 28.63 10.82
C THR A 490 4.12 30.10 10.66
N ALA A 491 4.48 30.53 9.45
CA ALA A 491 4.87 31.94 9.15
C ALA A 491 3.82 32.99 9.60
N VAL A 492 2.61 32.57 9.91
CA VAL A 492 1.54 33.41 10.48
C VAL A 492 1.86 33.83 11.93
N ALA A 493 2.45 32.96 12.73
CA ALA A 493 2.80 33.29 14.13
C ALA A 493 3.99 34.28 14.27
N GLN A 494 4.76 34.50 13.22
CA GLN A 494 5.88 35.45 13.19
C GLN A 494 5.45 36.90 12.85
N ARG A 495 4.21 37.13 12.39
CA ARG A 495 3.71 38.46 12.06
C ARG A 495 2.96 39.14 13.22
N GLU A 496 2.75 38.47 14.33
CA GLU A 496 2.08 38.98 15.53
C GLU A 496 3.03 39.29 16.68
N LYS A 497 4.35 39.35 16.45
CA LYS A 497 5.36 39.93 17.35
C LYS A 497 6.07 41.08 16.64
#